data_0aa03fe039a148db01959e9fd7330b24
#
_entry.id   0aa03fe039a148db01959e9fd7330b24
#
_cell.length_a   1.000
_cell.length_b   1.000
_cell.length_c   1.000
_cell.angle_alpha   90.00
_cell.angle_beta   90.00
_cell.angle_gamma   90.00
#
_symmetry.space_group_name_H-M   'P 1'
#
loop_
_entity.id
_entity.type
_entity.pdbx_description
1 polymer ?
#
loop_
_entity_poly.entity_id
_entity_poly.type
_entity_poly.pdbx_seq_one_letter_code
_entity_poly.pdbx_strand_id
1 'polypeptide(L)'
;QHREGGPLIWLKRDDMTGATLSGNKVRKLEFILAQAQLEGFDAVITCGGIQSNHCRATALAAAQLGLACHLILRGMPEHGQPAQGNHLLDELAGASIEYAAPKEYFASLDDIFQRQIDQYERLGKKALAIPTGGSNGIGIWGYIEATRELMDDCVALAFDPTSIICASGSGGTQAGLTVGAAIYCSGAKVYGINVCDDEDYFVNKVSADVKQWRQIYPEASAHLKQGPLGIHVIDGYVGAGYGQADKDVFDTIKMLGAFDGLLKEIRQGRFADEKNLIFVHTGGVFGLAPYAADLSVG
;
A
#
# COMPACT_ATOMS: atom_id res chain seq x y z
N GLN A 1 -19.73 5.96 -17.36
CA GLN A 1 -20.25 6.53 -18.63
C GLN A 1 -19.24 6.21 -19.71
N HIS A 2 -19.56 5.20 -20.55
CA HIS A 2 -18.85 4.96 -21.81
C HIS A 2 -18.97 6.22 -22.66
N ARG A 3 -17.87 6.94 -22.86
CA ARG A 3 -17.73 7.76 -24.06
C ARG A 3 -17.35 6.79 -25.18
N GLU A 4 -18.08 6.83 -26.30
CA GLU A 4 -17.70 6.11 -27.52
C GLU A 4 -16.22 6.40 -27.81
N GLY A 5 -15.39 5.34 -27.83
CA GLY A 5 -13.97 5.42 -28.17
C GLY A 5 -12.96 5.47 -27.03
N GLY A 6 -13.35 5.42 -25.74
CA GLY A 6 -12.41 5.34 -24.63
C GLY A 6 -12.09 3.90 -24.19
N PRO A 7 -11.02 3.71 -23.35
CA PRO A 7 -10.67 2.38 -22.84
C PRO A 7 -11.75 1.83 -21.90
N LEU A 8 -11.87 0.51 -21.87
CA LEU A 8 -12.63 -0.19 -20.84
C LEU A 8 -11.85 -0.15 -19.51
N ILE A 9 -12.53 0.18 -18.42
CA ILE A 9 -11.92 0.21 -17.08
C ILE A 9 -12.47 -0.95 -16.28
N TRP A 10 -11.57 -1.84 -15.87
CA TRP A 10 -11.83 -2.96 -14.97
C TRP A 10 -11.37 -2.61 -13.56
N LEU A 11 -12.13 -3.00 -12.55
CA LEU A 11 -11.84 -2.70 -11.16
C LEU A 11 -11.44 -3.96 -10.40
N LYS A 12 -10.17 -4.07 -9.98
CA LYS A 12 -9.73 -5.10 -9.03
C LYS A 12 -9.99 -4.61 -7.61
N ARG A 13 -10.89 -5.28 -6.90
CA ARG A 13 -11.43 -4.88 -5.61
C ARG A 13 -10.60 -5.41 -4.44
N ASP A 14 -9.38 -4.89 -4.27
CA ASP A 14 -8.54 -5.24 -3.12
C ASP A 14 -8.95 -4.54 -1.81
N ASP A 15 -9.89 -3.62 -1.87
CA ASP A 15 -10.62 -3.12 -0.72
C ASP A 15 -11.50 -4.18 -0.06
N MET A 16 -11.79 -5.28 -0.76
CA MET A 16 -12.63 -6.41 -0.30
C MET A 16 -11.81 -7.67 0.04
N THR A 17 -10.51 -7.55 0.31
CA THR A 17 -9.65 -8.68 0.73
C THR A 17 -10.02 -9.25 2.10
N GLY A 18 -10.93 -8.62 2.82
CA GLY A 18 -11.46 -9.03 4.12
C GLY A 18 -12.37 -7.97 4.70
N ALA A 19 -12.81 -8.17 5.94
CA ALA A 19 -13.63 -7.20 6.66
C ALA A 19 -12.76 -6.10 7.29
N THR A 20 -12.33 -6.28 8.56
CA THR A 20 -11.42 -5.33 9.22
C THR A 20 -9.97 -5.46 8.73
N LEU A 21 -9.55 -6.67 8.34
CA LEU A 21 -8.31 -6.94 7.60
C LEU A 21 -8.57 -6.80 6.12
N SER A 22 -8.66 -5.57 5.61
CA SER A 22 -8.95 -5.28 4.21
C SER A 22 -7.92 -4.32 3.61
N GLY A 23 -7.87 -4.29 2.29
CA GLY A 23 -6.99 -3.43 1.52
C GLY A 23 -5.65 -4.09 1.14
N ASN A 24 -4.89 -3.38 0.34
CA ASN A 24 -3.63 -3.84 -0.26
C ASN A 24 -2.56 -4.29 0.76
N LYS A 25 -2.65 -3.84 2.00
CA LYS A 25 -1.62 -4.13 3.00
C LYS A 25 -1.66 -5.58 3.46
N VAL A 26 -2.85 -6.20 3.48
CA VAL A 26 -3.03 -7.60 3.88
C VAL A 26 -2.19 -8.52 3.00
N ARG A 27 -2.24 -8.34 1.68
CA ARG A 27 -1.46 -9.15 0.73
C ARG A 27 0.05 -9.12 1.00
N LYS A 28 0.58 -7.95 1.37
CA LYS A 28 2.00 -7.80 1.70
C LYS A 28 2.34 -8.40 3.06
N LEU A 29 1.45 -8.21 4.02
CA LEU A 29 1.62 -8.70 5.38
C LEU A 29 1.56 -10.23 5.46
N GLU A 30 0.83 -10.91 4.59
CA GLU A 30 0.82 -12.37 4.52
C GLU A 30 2.25 -12.93 4.40
N PHE A 31 3.07 -12.39 3.52
CA PHE A 31 4.45 -12.84 3.33
C PHE A 31 5.39 -12.38 4.46
N ILE A 32 5.25 -11.14 4.90
CA ILE A 32 6.10 -10.60 5.97
C ILE A 32 5.83 -11.30 7.31
N LEU A 33 4.56 -11.52 7.65
CA LEU A 33 4.20 -12.15 8.91
C LEU A 33 4.43 -13.67 8.88
N ALA A 34 4.29 -14.33 7.73
CA ALA A 34 4.71 -15.71 7.56
C ALA A 34 6.21 -15.89 7.85
N GLN A 35 7.05 -14.97 7.34
CA GLN A 35 8.47 -14.96 7.69
C GLN A 35 8.68 -14.73 9.18
N ALA A 36 7.98 -13.76 9.78
CA ALA A 36 8.09 -13.50 11.22
C ALA A 36 7.82 -14.75 12.06
N GLN A 37 6.79 -15.52 11.70
CA GLN A 37 6.47 -16.78 12.37
C GLN A 37 7.54 -17.86 12.15
N LEU A 38 8.00 -18.03 10.89
CA LEU A 38 9.02 -19.02 10.54
C LEU A 38 10.36 -18.75 11.24
N GLU A 39 10.73 -17.51 11.42
CA GLU A 39 11.97 -17.08 12.08
C GLU A 39 11.82 -16.92 13.61
N GLY A 40 10.64 -17.19 14.18
CA GLY A 40 10.39 -17.16 15.61
C GLY A 40 10.44 -15.75 16.21
N PHE A 41 9.91 -14.75 15.50
CA PHE A 41 9.71 -13.43 16.09
C PHE A 41 8.54 -13.43 17.09
N ASP A 42 8.70 -12.70 18.18
CA ASP A 42 7.68 -12.52 19.22
C ASP A 42 6.82 -11.26 18.97
N ALA A 43 7.37 -10.31 18.23
CA ALA A 43 6.77 -9.00 18.02
C ALA A 43 7.05 -8.48 16.62
N VAL A 44 6.19 -7.54 16.20
CA VAL A 44 6.40 -6.73 15.00
C VAL A 44 6.35 -5.24 15.37
N ILE A 45 7.19 -4.45 14.74
CA ILE A 45 7.25 -3.00 14.90
C ILE A 45 7.02 -2.38 13.54
N THR A 46 6.11 -1.42 13.42
CA THR A 46 5.91 -0.70 12.16
C THR A 46 5.53 0.76 12.38
N CYS A 47 5.41 1.51 11.30
CA CYS A 47 5.20 2.95 11.36
C CYS A 47 4.20 3.46 10.31
N GLY A 48 3.62 4.64 10.59
CA GLY A 48 2.69 5.32 9.68
C GLY A 48 2.10 6.59 10.27
N GLY A 49 1.16 7.21 9.58
CA GLY A 49 0.33 8.27 10.15
C GLY A 49 -0.74 7.69 11.08
N ILE A 50 -1.39 8.51 11.89
CA ILE A 50 -2.45 8.08 12.85
C ILE A 50 -3.56 7.29 12.14
N GLN A 51 -3.92 7.65 10.92
CA GLN A 51 -4.95 6.94 10.12
C GLN A 51 -4.33 5.96 9.11
N SER A 52 -3.21 5.33 9.46
CA SER A 52 -2.52 4.41 8.57
C SER A 52 -3.26 3.09 8.38
N ASN A 53 -3.70 2.78 7.17
CA ASN A 53 -4.24 1.46 6.81
C ASN A 53 -3.21 0.33 6.99
N HIS A 54 -1.91 0.66 6.92
CA HIS A 54 -0.85 -0.31 7.15
C HIS A 54 -0.72 -0.66 8.63
N CYS A 55 -0.68 0.34 9.51
CA CYS A 55 -0.61 0.13 10.96
C CYS A 55 -1.79 -0.70 11.43
N ARG A 56 -3.01 -0.33 11.06
CA ARG A 56 -4.22 -1.11 11.37
C ARG A 56 -4.14 -2.56 10.91
N ALA A 57 -3.79 -2.79 9.65
CA ALA A 57 -3.71 -4.14 9.13
C ALA A 57 -2.61 -4.96 9.84
N THR A 58 -1.48 -4.33 10.17
CA THR A 58 -0.39 -4.97 10.92
C THR A 58 -0.84 -5.31 12.34
N ALA A 59 -1.47 -4.38 13.06
CA ALA A 59 -1.95 -4.59 14.42
C ALA A 59 -2.96 -5.74 14.51
N LEU A 60 -3.98 -5.72 13.63
CA LEU A 60 -5.01 -6.77 13.58
C LEU A 60 -4.43 -8.13 13.20
N ALA A 61 -3.54 -8.19 12.20
CA ALA A 61 -2.92 -9.45 11.77
C ALA A 61 -1.97 -10.00 12.85
N ALA A 62 -1.17 -9.14 13.49
CA ALA A 62 -0.31 -9.53 14.60
C ALA A 62 -1.13 -10.10 15.77
N ALA A 63 -2.23 -9.45 16.15
CA ALA A 63 -3.13 -9.93 17.20
C ALA A 63 -3.71 -11.32 16.88
N GLN A 64 -4.13 -11.57 15.63
CA GLN A 64 -4.62 -12.88 15.19
C GLN A 64 -3.55 -13.96 15.24
N LEU A 65 -2.28 -13.60 15.03
CA LEU A 65 -1.15 -14.53 15.04
C LEU A 65 -0.49 -14.67 16.41
N GLY A 66 -0.99 -13.96 17.43
CA GLY A 66 -0.40 -13.97 18.78
C GLY A 66 0.93 -13.24 18.90
N LEU A 67 1.26 -12.37 17.93
CA LEU A 67 2.45 -11.52 17.95
C LEU A 67 2.14 -10.21 18.68
N ALA A 68 3.07 -9.72 19.48
CA ALA A 68 2.99 -8.35 19.97
C ALA A 68 3.15 -7.36 18.81
N CYS A 69 2.44 -6.23 18.87
CA CYS A 69 2.54 -5.20 17.84
C CYS A 69 2.91 -3.86 18.47
N HIS A 70 3.93 -3.21 17.93
CA HIS A 70 4.32 -1.85 18.32
C HIS A 70 4.20 -0.91 17.12
N LEU A 71 3.43 0.15 17.27
CA LEU A 71 3.17 1.14 16.22
C LEU A 71 3.84 2.47 16.54
N ILE A 72 4.63 2.97 15.61
CA ILE A 72 5.21 4.33 15.65
C ILE A 72 4.32 5.21 14.77
N LEU A 73 3.44 5.99 15.39
CA LEU A 73 2.47 6.82 14.69
C LEU A 73 2.95 8.27 14.57
N ARG A 74 3.04 8.75 13.32
CA ARG A 74 3.36 10.14 13.02
C ARG A 74 2.16 11.04 13.31
N GLY A 75 2.32 11.97 14.23
CA GLY A 75 1.33 12.92 14.68
C GLY A 75 0.96 12.71 16.15
N MET A 76 0.12 13.58 16.65
CA MET A 76 -0.43 13.47 18.01
C MET A 76 -1.95 13.42 17.89
N PRO A 77 -2.62 12.51 18.62
CA PRO A 77 -4.08 12.54 18.68
C PRO A 77 -4.56 13.86 19.31
N GLU A 78 -5.72 14.33 18.86
CA GLU A 78 -6.32 15.52 19.46
C GLU A 78 -6.69 15.23 20.91
N HIS A 79 -6.26 16.12 21.80
CA HIS A 79 -6.48 15.96 23.25
C HIS A 79 -7.99 15.91 23.56
N GLY A 80 -8.41 14.86 24.27
CA GLY A 80 -9.81 14.67 24.69
C GLY A 80 -10.75 14.12 23.59
N GLN A 81 -10.25 13.84 22.41
CA GLN A 81 -11.03 13.17 21.38
C GLN A 81 -10.80 11.64 21.44
N PRO A 82 -11.87 10.84 21.30
CA PRO A 82 -11.75 9.39 21.24
C PRO A 82 -11.03 8.98 19.94
N ALA A 83 -10.30 7.88 19.99
CA ALA A 83 -9.73 7.28 18.79
C ALA A 83 -10.83 6.92 17.79
N GLN A 84 -10.59 7.13 16.50
CA GLN A 84 -11.53 6.88 15.41
C GLN A 84 -10.85 6.16 14.25
N GLY A 85 -11.63 5.50 13.42
CA GLY A 85 -11.15 4.89 12.18
C GLY A 85 -10.05 3.86 12.40
N ASN A 86 -8.94 4.00 11.68
CA ASN A 86 -7.81 3.08 11.81
C ASN A 86 -7.18 3.13 13.21
N HIS A 87 -7.06 4.31 13.81
CA HIS A 87 -6.48 4.49 15.14
C HIS A 87 -7.28 3.74 16.23
N LEU A 88 -8.62 3.79 16.17
CA LEU A 88 -9.46 3.00 17.08
C LEU A 88 -9.20 1.49 16.92
N LEU A 89 -9.03 1.03 15.69
CA LEU A 89 -8.78 -0.39 15.42
C LEU A 89 -7.37 -0.82 15.88
N ASP A 90 -6.39 0.08 15.83
CA ASP A 90 -5.05 -0.14 16.41
C ASP A 90 -5.13 -0.38 17.92
N GLU A 91 -5.87 0.47 18.63
CA GLU A 91 -6.11 0.32 20.07
C GLU A 91 -6.88 -0.95 20.43
N LEU A 92 -7.96 -1.24 19.68
CA LEU A 92 -8.77 -2.46 19.88
C LEU A 92 -8.00 -3.75 19.60
N ALA A 93 -7.03 -3.70 18.68
CA ALA A 93 -6.11 -4.82 18.43
C ALA A 93 -5.09 -5.03 19.55
N GLY A 94 -5.01 -4.13 20.54
CA GLY A 94 -4.06 -4.20 21.65
C GLY A 94 -2.63 -3.81 21.26
N ALA A 95 -2.44 -3.03 20.20
CA ALA A 95 -1.13 -2.56 19.80
C ALA A 95 -0.56 -1.56 20.84
N SER A 96 0.75 -1.66 21.11
CA SER A 96 1.48 -0.61 21.81
C SER A 96 1.72 0.55 20.86
N ILE A 97 1.37 1.76 21.25
CA ILE A 97 1.45 2.92 20.37
C ILE A 97 2.42 3.95 20.94
N GLU A 98 3.39 4.35 20.11
CA GLU A 98 4.26 5.49 20.34
C GLU A 98 3.93 6.59 19.32
N TYR A 99 3.67 7.81 19.81
CA TYR A 99 3.41 8.95 18.94
C TYR A 99 4.69 9.76 18.78
N ALA A 100 5.03 10.08 17.52
CA ALA A 100 6.15 10.93 17.19
C ALA A 100 5.67 12.19 16.46
N ALA A 101 6.13 13.37 16.88
CA ALA A 101 5.86 14.61 16.16
C ALA A 101 6.39 14.50 14.71
N PRO A 102 5.75 15.10 13.69
CA PRO A 102 6.18 14.94 12.31
C PRO A 102 7.66 15.20 12.06
N LYS A 103 8.22 16.26 12.69
CA LYS A 103 9.65 16.59 12.58
C LYS A 103 10.54 15.49 13.14
N GLU A 104 10.20 14.96 14.29
CA GLU A 104 10.94 13.87 14.94
C GLU A 104 10.82 12.57 14.14
N TYR A 105 9.61 12.25 13.71
CA TYR A 105 9.35 11.06 12.90
C TYR A 105 10.26 11.01 11.66
N PHE A 106 10.33 12.09 10.88
CA PHE A 106 11.16 12.09 9.66
C PHE A 106 12.66 12.18 9.95
N ALA A 107 13.07 12.78 11.07
CA ALA A 107 14.49 12.94 11.39
C ALA A 107 15.11 11.72 12.07
N SER A 108 14.31 10.93 12.82
CA SER A 108 14.83 9.93 13.76
C SER A 108 14.08 8.60 13.71
N LEU A 109 13.36 8.30 12.62
CA LEU A 109 12.54 7.08 12.52
C LEU A 109 13.37 5.81 12.74
N ASP A 110 14.55 5.73 12.16
CA ASP A 110 15.44 4.56 12.30
C ASP A 110 15.91 4.39 13.74
N ASP A 111 16.23 5.48 14.43
CA ASP A 111 16.63 5.46 15.85
C ASP A 111 15.45 5.01 16.74
N ILE A 112 14.22 5.44 16.40
CA ILE A 112 13.01 5.01 17.11
C ILE A 112 12.81 3.50 16.91
N PHE A 113 12.91 2.99 15.69
CA PHE A 113 12.85 1.56 15.41
C PHE A 113 13.91 0.79 16.22
N GLN A 114 15.17 1.23 16.16
CA GLN A 114 16.25 0.55 16.85
C GLN A 114 16.02 0.53 18.37
N ARG A 115 15.61 1.64 18.96
CA ARG A 115 15.28 1.71 20.39
C ARG A 115 14.20 0.71 20.79
N GLN A 116 13.17 0.52 19.96
CA GLN A 116 12.11 -0.45 20.21
C GLN A 116 12.61 -1.90 20.06
N ILE A 117 13.44 -2.19 19.06
CA ILE A 117 14.08 -3.50 18.92
C ILE A 117 14.91 -3.82 20.16
N ASP A 118 15.78 -2.91 20.57
CA ASP A 118 16.63 -3.08 21.77
C ASP A 118 15.79 -3.29 23.05
N GLN A 119 14.60 -2.69 23.12
CA GLN A 119 13.69 -2.88 24.24
C GLN A 119 13.13 -4.31 24.27
N TYR A 120 12.72 -4.87 23.13
CA TYR A 120 12.29 -6.26 23.02
C TYR A 120 13.44 -7.22 23.32
N GLU A 121 14.64 -6.96 22.83
CA GLU A 121 15.83 -7.78 23.10
C GLU A 121 16.18 -7.85 24.59
N ARG A 122 16.08 -6.73 25.31
CA ARG A 122 16.27 -6.71 26.80
C ARG A 122 15.25 -7.57 27.53
N LEU A 123 14.08 -7.82 26.93
CA LEU A 123 13.07 -8.72 27.47
C LEU A 123 13.25 -10.16 27.01
N GLY A 124 14.34 -10.48 26.29
CA GLY A 124 14.59 -11.79 25.71
C GLY A 124 13.67 -12.14 24.55
N LYS A 125 13.09 -11.13 23.88
CA LYS A 125 12.15 -11.27 22.77
C LYS A 125 12.76 -10.76 21.47
N LYS A 126 12.32 -11.32 20.37
CA LYS A 126 12.74 -10.96 19.01
C LYS A 126 11.66 -10.14 18.30
N ALA A 127 11.98 -8.94 17.85
CA ALA A 127 11.06 -8.05 17.18
C ALA A 127 11.46 -7.81 15.71
N LEU A 128 10.50 -7.95 14.77
CA LEU A 128 10.69 -7.68 13.36
C LEU A 128 10.28 -6.24 13.02
N ALA A 129 11.21 -5.47 12.47
CA ALA A 129 10.90 -4.15 11.90
C ALA A 129 10.26 -4.32 10.52
N ILE A 130 9.06 -3.78 10.36
CA ILE A 130 8.31 -3.75 9.10
C ILE A 130 8.32 -2.32 8.57
N PRO A 131 8.87 -2.05 7.38
CA PRO A 131 8.94 -0.69 6.85
C PRO A 131 7.56 -0.14 6.52
N THR A 132 7.48 1.18 6.34
CA THR A 132 6.26 1.88 5.96
C THR A 132 5.51 1.16 4.84
N GLY A 133 4.24 0.85 5.10
CA GLY A 133 3.38 0.18 4.12
C GLY A 133 3.74 -1.26 3.80
N GLY A 134 4.65 -1.92 4.55
CA GLY A 134 5.15 -3.26 4.24
C GLY A 134 5.86 -3.33 2.88
N SER A 135 6.54 -2.24 2.50
CA SER A 135 7.17 -2.11 1.19
C SER A 135 8.66 -2.47 1.27
N ASN A 136 8.96 -3.72 0.99
CA ASN A 136 10.30 -4.29 0.90
C ASN A 136 10.28 -5.52 -0.01
N GLY A 137 11.44 -6.13 -0.25
CA GLY A 137 11.59 -7.28 -1.13
C GLY A 137 10.77 -8.51 -0.77
N ILE A 138 10.31 -8.63 0.49
CA ILE A 138 9.43 -9.71 0.93
C ILE A 138 7.97 -9.34 0.68
N GLY A 139 7.57 -8.16 1.14
CA GLY A 139 6.19 -7.70 1.02
C GLY A 139 5.68 -7.56 -0.41
N ILE A 140 6.56 -7.29 -1.39
CA ILE A 140 6.14 -7.18 -2.79
C ILE A 140 5.60 -8.50 -3.35
N TRP A 141 5.92 -9.66 -2.74
CA TRP A 141 5.32 -10.94 -3.11
C TRP A 141 3.80 -10.92 -3.10
N GLY A 142 3.20 -10.19 -2.15
CA GLY A 142 1.75 -10.05 -2.08
C GLY A 142 1.12 -9.52 -3.37
N TYR A 143 1.84 -8.65 -4.10
CA TYR A 143 1.37 -8.12 -5.37
C TYR A 143 1.93 -8.84 -6.60
N ILE A 144 3.00 -9.61 -6.46
CA ILE A 144 3.40 -10.58 -7.48
C ILE A 144 2.30 -11.64 -7.61
N GLU A 145 1.86 -12.23 -6.48
CA GLU A 145 0.75 -13.20 -6.45
C GLU A 145 -0.59 -12.60 -6.85
N ALA A 146 -0.89 -11.38 -6.40
CA ALA A 146 -2.10 -10.68 -6.83
C ALA A 146 -2.16 -10.48 -8.36
N THR A 147 -1.00 -10.33 -9.01
CA THR A 147 -0.95 -10.24 -10.48
C THR A 147 -1.25 -11.59 -11.13
N ARG A 148 -0.80 -12.71 -10.55
CA ARG A 148 -1.18 -14.05 -11.03
C ARG A 148 -2.69 -14.25 -10.95
N GLU A 149 -3.30 -13.95 -9.78
CA GLU A 149 -4.77 -13.98 -9.60
C GLU A 149 -5.48 -13.08 -10.62
N LEU A 150 -4.95 -11.89 -10.86
CA LEU A 150 -5.50 -10.94 -11.82
C LEU A 150 -5.51 -11.51 -13.24
N MET A 151 -4.46 -12.24 -13.62
CA MET A 151 -4.41 -12.88 -14.94
C MET A 151 -5.41 -14.04 -15.05
N ASP A 152 -5.62 -14.80 -13.98
CA ASP A 152 -6.67 -15.82 -13.94
C ASP A 152 -8.07 -15.17 -14.12
N ASP A 153 -8.33 -14.04 -13.48
CA ASP A 153 -9.55 -13.24 -13.65
C ASP A 153 -9.69 -12.75 -15.12
N CYS A 154 -8.61 -12.25 -15.73
CA CYS A 154 -8.60 -11.78 -17.12
C CYS A 154 -8.93 -12.91 -18.12
N VAL A 155 -8.36 -14.08 -17.90
CA VAL A 155 -8.67 -15.28 -18.71
C VAL A 155 -10.14 -15.67 -18.57
N ALA A 156 -10.66 -15.71 -17.33
CA ALA A 156 -12.06 -16.04 -17.08
C ALA A 156 -13.04 -15.04 -17.72
N LEU A 157 -12.65 -13.76 -17.80
CA LEU A 157 -13.44 -12.69 -18.39
C LEU A 157 -13.14 -12.44 -19.89
N ALA A 158 -12.25 -13.21 -20.48
CA ALA A 158 -11.85 -13.19 -21.88
C ALA A 158 -11.36 -11.81 -22.38
N PHE A 159 -10.45 -11.17 -21.61
CA PHE A 159 -9.77 -9.95 -22.05
C PHE A 159 -8.29 -9.93 -21.66
N ASP A 160 -7.49 -9.18 -22.42
CA ASP A 160 -6.09 -8.93 -22.12
C ASP A 160 -5.92 -7.51 -21.58
N PRO A 161 -5.29 -7.34 -20.40
CA PRO A 161 -5.01 -6.00 -19.89
C PRO A 161 -3.89 -5.34 -20.69
N THR A 162 -4.04 -4.06 -20.99
CA THR A 162 -2.98 -3.25 -21.62
C THR A 162 -2.21 -2.43 -20.58
N SER A 163 -2.89 -2.03 -19.52
CA SER A 163 -2.27 -1.30 -18.40
C SER A 163 -2.92 -1.62 -17.07
N ILE A 164 -2.11 -1.67 -16.01
CA ILE A 164 -2.52 -1.86 -14.63
C ILE A 164 -2.17 -0.59 -13.86
N ILE A 165 -3.14 0.00 -13.19
CA ILE A 165 -3.00 1.28 -12.50
C ILE A 165 -3.26 1.09 -11.00
N CYS A 166 -2.42 1.65 -10.15
CA CYS A 166 -2.61 1.66 -8.71
C CYS A 166 -2.20 3.00 -8.09
N ALA A 167 -2.70 3.30 -6.89
CA ALA A 167 -2.17 4.37 -6.07
C ALA A 167 -0.81 3.96 -5.48
N SER A 168 0.18 4.85 -5.54
CA SER A 168 1.51 4.64 -4.97
C SER A 168 1.75 5.62 -3.81
N GLY A 169 1.80 5.08 -2.57
CA GLY A 169 2.06 5.86 -1.35
C GLY A 169 3.25 5.33 -0.54
N SER A 170 3.73 4.11 -0.84
CA SER A 170 4.94 3.51 -0.25
C SER A 170 5.70 2.63 -1.26
N GLY A 171 5.27 2.60 -2.51
CA GLY A 171 5.94 1.91 -3.62
C GLY A 171 5.70 0.40 -3.73
N GLY A 172 5.52 -0.34 -2.63
CA GLY A 172 5.52 -1.80 -2.64
C GLY A 172 4.39 -2.47 -3.42
N THR A 173 3.21 -1.83 -3.53
CA THR A 173 2.12 -2.32 -4.40
C THR A 173 2.53 -2.24 -5.87
N GLN A 174 3.04 -1.10 -6.29
CA GLN A 174 3.53 -0.89 -7.65
C GLN A 174 4.72 -1.82 -7.94
N ALA A 175 5.66 -1.98 -7.01
CA ALA A 175 6.79 -2.87 -7.17
C ALA A 175 6.35 -4.32 -7.44
N GLY A 176 5.43 -4.85 -6.62
CA GLY A 176 4.90 -6.20 -6.79
C GLY A 176 4.12 -6.37 -8.10
N LEU A 177 3.26 -5.41 -8.46
CA LEU A 177 2.55 -5.42 -9.75
C LEU A 177 3.54 -5.36 -10.92
N THR A 178 4.60 -4.54 -10.84
CA THR A 178 5.61 -4.42 -11.90
C THR A 178 6.36 -5.73 -12.12
N VAL A 179 6.77 -6.40 -11.04
CA VAL A 179 7.41 -7.73 -11.11
C VAL A 179 6.41 -8.76 -11.63
N GLY A 180 5.20 -8.80 -11.06
CA GLY A 180 4.15 -9.73 -11.47
C GLY A 180 3.76 -9.57 -12.93
N ALA A 181 3.63 -8.34 -13.43
CA ALA A 181 3.34 -8.07 -14.85
C ALA A 181 4.48 -8.59 -15.75
N ALA A 182 5.73 -8.43 -15.33
CA ALA A 182 6.87 -8.95 -16.08
C ALA A 182 6.93 -10.49 -16.12
N ILE A 183 6.37 -11.17 -15.10
CA ILE A 183 6.32 -12.63 -15.03
C ILE A 183 5.09 -13.18 -15.78
N TYR A 184 3.91 -12.63 -15.51
CA TYR A 184 2.62 -13.24 -15.87
C TYR A 184 1.91 -12.54 -17.02
N CYS A 185 2.23 -11.27 -17.29
CA CYS A 185 1.48 -10.42 -18.23
C CYS A 185 2.44 -9.66 -19.13
N SER A 186 3.11 -10.39 -20.06
CA SER A 186 4.07 -9.77 -20.99
C SER A 186 3.36 -8.76 -21.89
N GLY A 187 3.63 -7.47 -21.68
CA GLY A 187 3.10 -6.37 -22.48
C GLY A 187 2.24 -5.36 -21.71
N ALA A 188 1.65 -5.72 -20.56
CA ALA A 188 0.94 -4.75 -19.73
C ALA A 188 1.94 -3.83 -19.00
N LYS A 189 1.67 -2.52 -19.05
CA LYS A 189 2.43 -1.53 -18.30
C LYS A 189 1.81 -1.31 -16.93
N VAL A 190 2.64 -1.08 -15.91
CA VAL A 190 2.17 -0.77 -14.56
C VAL A 190 2.43 0.69 -14.25
N TYR A 191 1.38 1.43 -13.93
CA TYR A 191 1.42 2.84 -13.58
C TYR A 191 1.08 3.03 -12.09
N GLY A 192 1.97 3.70 -11.36
CA GLY A 192 1.69 4.20 -10.01
C GLY A 192 1.27 5.66 -10.08
N ILE A 193 0.06 5.98 -9.64
CA ILE A 193 -0.35 7.37 -9.40
C ILE A 193 0.14 7.71 -8.01
N ASN A 194 1.10 8.63 -7.87
CA ASN A 194 1.63 9.02 -6.58
C ASN A 194 0.62 9.84 -5.79
N VAL A 195 0.53 9.55 -4.49
CA VAL A 195 -0.35 10.22 -3.54
C VAL A 195 0.43 10.93 -2.41
N CYS A 196 1.74 10.87 -2.48
CA CYS A 196 2.73 11.61 -1.68
C CYS A 196 4.05 11.54 -2.43
N ASP A 197 5.02 12.37 -2.07
CA ASP A 197 6.34 12.45 -2.69
C ASP A 197 6.30 12.66 -4.23
N ASP A 198 7.43 12.63 -4.90
CA ASP A 198 7.56 12.89 -6.33
C ASP A 198 7.86 11.62 -7.16
N GLU A 199 7.92 11.80 -8.47
CA GLU A 199 8.21 10.72 -9.42
C GLU A 199 9.56 10.07 -9.14
N ASP A 200 10.61 10.87 -8.92
CA ASP A 200 11.98 10.37 -8.70
C ASP A 200 12.05 9.51 -7.44
N TYR A 201 11.39 9.93 -6.37
CA TYR A 201 11.29 9.15 -5.15
C TYR A 201 10.69 7.76 -5.43
N PHE A 202 9.55 7.68 -6.12
CA PHE A 202 8.88 6.40 -6.35
C PHE A 202 9.63 5.52 -7.37
N VAL A 203 10.24 6.09 -8.39
CA VAL A 203 11.11 5.32 -9.31
C VAL A 203 12.26 4.67 -8.54
N ASN A 204 12.91 5.43 -7.65
CA ASN A 204 14.00 4.91 -6.82
C ASN A 204 13.50 3.87 -5.80
N LYS A 205 12.39 4.14 -5.12
CA LYS A 205 11.83 3.24 -4.10
C LYS A 205 11.38 1.91 -4.69
N VAL A 206 10.63 1.94 -5.78
CA VAL A 206 10.17 0.73 -6.48
C VAL A 206 11.38 -0.07 -7.01
N SER A 207 12.37 0.62 -7.58
CA SER A 207 13.61 -0.01 -8.03
C SER A 207 14.35 -0.70 -6.89
N ALA A 208 14.45 -0.05 -5.72
CA ALA A 208 15.09 -0.60 -4.54
C ALA A 208 14.36 -1.85 -4.01
N ASP A 209 13.03 -1.84 -3.94
CA ASP A 209 12.23 -2.99 -3.50
C ASP A 209 12.39 -4.17 -4.46
N VAL A 210 12.36 -3.93 -5.77
CA VAL A 210 12.60 -4.95 -6.80
C VAL A 210 14.02 -5.52 -6.70
N LYS A 211 15.03 -4.65 -6.50
CA LYS A 211 16.43 -5.08 -6.32
C LYS A 211 16.56 -5.96 -5.08
N GLN A 212 15.96 -5.56 -3.96
CA GLN A 212 15.97 -6.35 -2.73
C GLN A 212 15.30 -7.71 -2.95
N TRP A 213 14.14 -7.74 -3.61
CA TRP A 213 13.45 -8.99 -3.95
C TRP A 213 14.33 -9.92 -4.78
N ARG A 214 15.01 -9.41 -5.81
CA ARG A 214 15.96 -10.20 -6.62
C ARG A 214 17.11 -10.79 -5.80
N GLN A 215 17.59 -10.06 -4.80
CA GLN A 215 18.66 -10.52 -3.92
C GLN A 215 18.18 -11.63 -2.96
N ILE A 216 16.98 -11.50 -2.43
CA ILE A 216 16.40 -12.48 -1.49
C ILE A 216 15.96 -13.74 -2.23
N TYR A 217 15.42 -13.59 -3.45
CA TYR A 217 14.81 -14.68 -4.23
C TYR A 217 15.45 -14.82 -5.62
N PRO A 218 16.75 -15.19 -5.70
CA PRO A 218 17.46 -15.26 -6.98
C PRO A 218 16.85 -16.27 -7.94
N GLU A 219 16.35 -17.40 -7.44
CA GLU A 219 15.70 -18.43 -8.27
C GLU A 219 14.40 -17.92 -8.90
N ALA A 220 13.54 -17.27 -8.12
CA ALA A 220 12.30 -16.70 -8.63
C ALA A 220 12.58 -15.58 -9.66
N SER A 221 13.65 -14.82 -9.46
CA SER A 221 14.06 -13.73 -10.35
C SER A 221 14.79 -14.18 -11.62
N ALA A 222 15.26 -15.43 -11.70
CA ALA A 222 16.01 -15.96 -12.83
C ALA A 222 15.21 -15.95 -14.15
N HIS A 223 13.89 -16.02 -14.05
CA HIS A 223 12.99 -16.00 -15.22
C HIS A 223 12.70 -14.59 -15.75
N LEU A 224 13.07 -13.55 -15.01
CA LEU A 224 12.96 -12.18 -15.47
C LEU A 224 14.14 -11.80 -16.38
N LYS A 225 13.85 -10.99 -17.41
CA LYS A 225 14.93 -10.38 -18.20
C LYS A 225 15.90 -9.66 -17.26
N GLN A 226 17.19 -9.83 -17.52
CA GLN A 226 18.24 -9.08 -16.81
C GLN A 226 18.11 -7.60 -17.16
N GLY A 227 18.20 -6.73 -16.15
CA GLY A 227 18.10 -5.29 -16.32
C GLY A 227 16.96 -4.65 -15.52
N PRO A 228 16.84 -3.32 -15.58
CA PRO A 228 15.77 -2.60 -14.90
C PRO A 228 14.40 -2.91 -15.56
N LEU A 229 13.37 -3.05 -14.72
CA LEU A 229 12.00 -3.09 -15.18
C LEU A 229 11.51 -1.67 -15.46
N GLY A 230 10.61 -1.50 -16.42
CA GLY A 230 9.96 -0.22 -16.69
C GLY A 230 9.08 0.18 -15.50
N ILE A 231 9.45 1.25 -14.82
CA ILE A 231 8.67 1.82 -13.72
C ILE A 231 8.04 3.11 -14.22
N HIS A 232 6.71 3.16 -14.22
CA HIS A 232 5.98 4.33 -14.69
C HIS A 232 5.25 4.96 -13.52
N VAL A 233 5.57 6.21 -13.24
CA VAL A 233 4.92 7.02 -12.19
C VAL A 233 4.13 8.14 -12.86
N ILE A 234 2.94 8.40 -12.38
CA ILE A 234 2.09 9.52 -12.78
C ILE A 234 2.08 10.48 -11.61
N ASP A 235 2.73 11.62 -11.78
CA ASP A 235 2.85 12.68 -10.80
C ASP A 235 1.74 13.74 -10.95
N GLY A 236 1.66 14.67 -9.99
CA GLY A 236 0.72 15.79 -10.02
C GLY A 236 -0.61 15.55 -9.29
N TYR A 237 -0.74 14.43 -8.56
CA TYR A 237 -1.94 14.06 -7.80
C TYR A 237 -1.69 14.03 -6.28
N VAL A 238 -0.59 14.59 -5.84
CA VAL A 238 -0.26 14.78 -4.42
C VAL A 238 -1.05 15.96 -3.90
N GLY A 239 -2.01 15.72 -3.00
CA GLY A 239 -2.72 16.77 -2.27
C GLY A 239 -1.82 17.46 -1.21
N ALA A 240 -2.42 18.02 -0.16
CA ALA A 240 -1.66 18.66 0.92
C ALA A 240 -0.79 17.68 1.73
N GLY A 241 -0.97 16.36 1.55
CA GLY A 241 -0.19 15.29 2.16
C GLY A 241 -0.93 13.96 2.17
N TYR A 242 -0.24 12.87 2.54
CA TYR A 242 -0.86 11.56 2.67
C TYR A 242 -2.03 11.58 3.66
N GLY A 243 -3.20 11.19 3.20
CA GLY A 243 -4.43 11.19 3.99
C GLY A 243 -5.09 12.58 4.15
N GLN A 244 -4.60 13.60 3.44
CA GLN A 244 -5.24 14.92 3.35
C GLN A 244 -5.80 15.09 1.94
N ALA A 245 -7.10 15.29 1.85
CA ALA A 245 -7.79 15.48 0.59
C ALA A 245 -8.39 16.89 0.53
N ASP A 246 -8.37 17.49 -0.65
CA ASP A 246 -9.13 18.70 -0.94
C ASP A 246 -10.60 18.37 -1.27
N LYS A 247 -11.44 19.38 -1.43
CA LYS A 247 -12.87 19.21 -1.66
C LYS A 247 -13.17 18.39 -2.92
N ASP A 248 -12.40 18.58 -3.99
CA ASP A 248 -12.61 17.88 -5.26
C ASP A 248 -12.33 16.38 -5.12
N VAL A 249 -11.33 16.05 -4.31
CA VAL A 249 -11.03 14.66 -3.93
C VAL A 249 -12.13 14.09 -3.07
N PHE A 250 -12.71 14.84 -2.11
CA PHE A 250 -13.85 14.39 -1.31
C PHE A 250 -15.09 14.15 -2.17
N ASP A 251 -15.35 15.00 -3.16
CA ASP A 251 -16.46 14.80 -4.09
C ASP A 251 -16.25 13.57 -4.97
N THR A 252 -15.01 13.21 -5.27
CA THR A 252 -14.63 12.00 -5.99
C THR A 252 -14.57 10.77 -5.06
N ILE A 253 -14.19 10.93 -3.80
CA ILE A 253 -14.19 9.86 -2.77
C ILE A 253 -15.61 9.31 -2.54
N LYS A 254 -16.64 10.15 -2.66
CA LYS A 254 -18.03 9.66 -2.70
C LYS A 254 -18.24 8.63 -3.83
N MET A 255 -17.36 8.60 -4.80
CA MET A 255 -17.32 7.61 -5.87
C MET A 255 -16.17 6.61 -5.78
N LEU A 256 -14.91 6.94 -5.60
CA LEU A 256 -13.78 5.97 -5.57
C LEU A 256 -12.38 6.64 -5.47
N GLY A 257 -12.01 7.31 -4.40
CA GLY A 257 -10.63 7.71 -4.02
C GLY A 257 -9.63 8.01 -5.15
N ALA A 258 -8.51 7.31 -5.18
CA ALA A 258 -7.44 7.47 -6.18
C ALA A 258 -7.85 7.25 -7.65
N PHE A 259 -9.09 6.92 -7.91
CA PHE A 259 -9.67 6.79 -9.25
C PHE A 259 -9.78 8.14 -9.99
N ASP A 260 -9.82 9.25 -9.26
CA ASP A 260 -9.88 10.60 -9.86
C ASP A 260 -8.66 10.89 -10.74
N GLY A 261 -7.47 10.54 -10.27
CA GLY A 261 -6.23 10.67 -11.06
C GLY A 261 -6.32 9.91 -12.39
N LEU A 262 -6.77 8.65 -12.35
CA LEU A 262 -6.96 7.86 -13.59
C LEU A 262 -7.98 8.54 -14.53
N LEU A 263 -9.10 9.03 -14.02
CA LEU A 263 -10.12 9.68 -14.85
C LEU A 263 -9.61 10.98 -15.49
N LYS A 264 -8.79 11.75 -14.77
CA LYS A 264 -8.14 12.96 -15.30
C LYS A 264 -7.15 12.61 -16.42
N GLU A 265 -6.31 11.60 -16.22
CA GLU A 265 -5.36 11.13 -17.22
C GLU A 265 -6.03 10.59 -18.49
N ILE A 266 -7.15 9.87 -18.36
CA ILE A 266 -7.96 9.43 -19.52
C ILE A 266 -8.51 10.64 -20.27
N ARG A 267 -9.01 11.67 -19.58
CA ARG A 267 -9.54 12.89 -20.22
C ARG A 267 -8.45 13.68 -20.94
N GLN A 268 -7.22 13.62 -20.45
CA GLN A 268 -6.04 14.26 -21.07
C GLN A 268 -5.46 13.45 -22.23
N GLY A 269 -5.97 12.22 -22.47
CA GLY A 269 -5.58 11.38 -23.60
C GLY A 269 -4.39 10.48 -23.35
N ARG A 270 -3.85 10.37 -22.10
CA ARG A 270 -2.71 9.49 -21.80
C ARG A 270 -2.96 8.03 -22.19
N PHE A 271 -4.19 7.57 -22.12
CA PHE A 271 -4.59 6.20 -22.38
C PHE A 271 -5.46 6.08 -23.64
N ALA A 272 -5.30 7.00 -24.63
CA ALA A 272 -6.14 7.03 -25.82
C ALA A 272 -6.03 5.76 -26.69
N ASP A 273 -4.83 5.15 -26.73
CA ASP A 273 -4.56 3.95 -27.52
C ASP A 273 -4.74 2.65 -26.73
N GLU A 274 -5.10 2.75 -25.44
CA GLU A 274 -5.28 1.61 -24.56
C GLU A 274 -6.70 1.03 -24.71
N LYS A 275 -6.83 -0.31 -24.63
CA LYS A 275 -8.12 -0.99 -24.74
C LYS A 275 -8.72 -1.35 -23.40
N ASN A 276 -7.92 -1.97 -22.53
CA ASN A 276 -8.34 -2.48 -21.24
C ASN A 276 -7.42 -1.99 -20.15
N LEU A 277 -7.92 -1.11 -19.30
CA LEU A 277 -7.23 -0.61 -18.11
C LEU A 277 -7.74 -1.36 -16.89
N ILE A 278 -6.85 -1.80 -16.02
CA ILE A 278 -7.21 -2.34 -14.72
C ILE A 278 -6.81 -1.33 -13.65
N PHE A 279 -7.77 -0.90 -12.86
CA PHE A 279 -7.53 -0.10 -11.66
C PHE A 279 -7.60 -0.99 -10.42
N VAL A 280 -6.52 -1.04 -9.66
CA VAL A 280 -6.46 -1.76 -8.38
C VAL A 280 -6.93 -0.84 -7.27
N HIS A 281 -8.15 -1.09 -6.76
CA HIS A 281 -8.70 -0.36 -5.62
C HIS A 281 -8.11 -0.90 -4.32
N THR A 282 -7.23 -0.13 -3.72
CA THR A 282 -6.37 -0.57 -2.60
C THR A 282 -7.01 -0.47 -1.22
N GLY A 283 -8.27 -0.05 -1.10
CA GLY A 283 -8.96 0.15 0.18
C GLY A 283 -8.83 1.57 0.72
N GLY A 284 -9.08 1.74 2.02
CA GLY A 284 -8.90 3.04 2.70
C GLY A 284 -10.13 3.52 3.47
N VAL A 285 -11.25 2.78 3.48
CA VAL A 285 -12.53 3.22 4.06
C VAL A 285 -12.42 3.64 5.54
N PHE A 286 -11.61 2.96 6.33
CA PHE A 286 -11.45 3.28 7.75
C PHE A 286 -10.70 4.59 7.99
N GLY A 287 -9.86 5.03 7.05
CA GLY A 287 -9.17 6.32 7.09
C GLY A 287 -10.09 7.51 6.84
N LEU A 288 -11.34 7.29 6.46
CA LEU A 288 -12.32 8.35 6.20
C LEU A 288 -13.06 8.80 7.47
N ALA A 289 -13.03 8.03 8.55
CA ALA A 289 -13.78 8.34 9.76
C ALA A 289 -13.51 9.76 10.34
N PRO A 290 -12.27 10.27 10.38
CA PRO A 290 -12.00 11.64 10.85
C PRO A 290 -12.63 12.74 9.97
N TYR A 291 -12.97 12.42 8.74
CA TYR A 291 -13.55 13.35 7.76
C TYR A 291 -15.08 13.20 7.63
N ALA A 292 -15.72 12.52 8.58
CA ALA A 292 -17.17 12.25 8.52
C ALA A 292 -17.99 13.53 8.37
N ALA A 293 -17.59 14.64 9.01
CA ALA A 293 -18.26 15.93 8.89
C ALA A 293 -18.15 16.51 7.47
N ASP A 294 -17.00 16.36 6.79
CA ASP A 294 -16.76 16.85 5.45
C ASP A 294 -17.44 15.97 4.37
N LEU A 295 -17.67 14.71 4.73
CA LEU A 295 -18.35 13.72 3.88
C LEU A 295 -19.88 13.71 4.07
N SER A 296 -20.39 14.35 5.12
CA SER A 296 -21.83 14.42 5.38
C SER A 296 -22.52 15.15 4.23
N VAL A 297 -23.41 14.42 3.56
CA VAL A 297 -24.31 14.98 2.56
C VAL A 297 -25.39 15.72 3.34
N GLY A 298 -25.53 17.06 3.12
CA GLY A 298 -26.65 17.83 3.60
C GLY A 298 -27.95 17.37 2.95
#